data_fa97f3b54fafc799a9fdd0fc2382eb0b
#
_entry.id   fa97f3b54fafc799a9fdd0fc2382eb0b
#
_cell.length_a   1.000
_cell.length_b   1.000
_cell.length_c   1.000
_cell.angle_alpha   90.00
_cell.angle_beta   90.00
_cell.angle_gamma   90.00
#
_symmetry.space_group_name_H-M   'P 1'
#
loop_
_entity.id
_entity.type
_entity.pdbx_description
1 polymer ?
#
loop_
_entity_poly.entity_id
_entity_poly.type
_entity_poly.pdbx_seq_one_letter_code
_entity_poly.pdbx_strand_id
1 'polypeptide(L)'
;MCCLRGEGGLFGLCREIILISKVLDFKNVFIDGYLSVIMVNLNFSPGDYVRLKLAKEEIEGRVLESADSSIVLLKLKTGYNIGISKENIYGGRALKKFKPSSISHPPPVRKEEGKKTVGLIMTGGTIVNKLDPRTGGVAPLTEVGEFAKFYPELFEMVNVKIDSPFMIASESMDSNHWKKIAESCEKMLNDPAIEGVIITHGTDFLHYTAAALSFFLKNLNKPVALTYSQRSSDRASSDANLNLKCAARMALSNCAEVVLVGHANTDDDFCYAMLGTKVRKLHTSKRDAFKPVNISPLAKIWPDKADQLNLSAAFNCSVNSQPTEKNRGTKLVDYKEKIEFLREHRPRNNNKVELDLDYSDKVALVKFYPGQDSDILDHYALKYKGIVIEGSGLGHLPVSEAAHNWLPKLKKHIREGLVVCVSSQCIFGRVDEYVYSNLRELAESGVIFLEDMLSETALVKLGWVLGHHGWKGKAKEKMLENVAGELNERLGVSDI
;
A
#
# COMPACT_ATOMS: atom_id res chain seq x y z
N MET A 1 33.56 -1.55 -34.82
CA MET A 1 34.65 -1.44 -35.82
C MET A 1 35.24 -2.83 -36.00
N CYS A 2 34.87 -3.52 -37.05
CA CYS A 2 35.56 -4.71 -37.53
C CYS A 2 35.42 -4.70 -39.06
N CYS A 3 36.50 -4.31 -39.76
CA CYS A 3 36.61 -4.39 -41.20
C CYS A 3 36.77 -5.85 -41.60
N LEU A 4 35.85 -6.37 -42.38
CA LEU A 4 36.10 -7.54 -43.25
C LEU A 4 36.08 -7.08 -44.71
N ARG A 5 37.25 -7.00 -45.30
CA ARG A 5 37.45 -6.98 -46.74
C ARG A 5 37.39 -8.43 -47.25
N GLY A 6 36.45 -8.70 -48.15
CA GLY A 6 36.35 -9.92 -48.92
C GLY A 6 35.42 -9.68 -50.08
N GLU A 7 35.96 -9.75 -51.30
CA GLU A 7 35.31 -9.46 -52.58
C GLU A 7 34.26 -10.50 -52.96
N GLY A 8 33.18 -10.60 -52.26
CA GLY A 8 32.07 -11.54 -52.55
C GLY A 8 30.81 -11.28 -51.75
N GLY A 9 30.88 -10.46 -50.70
CA GLY A 9 29.82 -10.34 -49.72
C GLY A 9 28.65 -9.43 -50.06
N LEU A 10 28.87 -8.42 -50.91
CA LEU A 10 27.85 -7.37 -51.16
C LEU A 10 26.72 -7.83 -52.07
N PHE A 11 27.00 -8.69 -53.06
CA PHE A 11 25.96 -9.17 -53.99
C PHE A 11 25.02 -10.23 -53.35
N GLY A 12 25.49 -11.01 -52.39
CA GLY A 12 24.69 -11.98 -51.65
C GLY A 12 23.68 -11.31 -50.71
N LEU A 13 24.14 -10.28 -49.98
CA LEU A 13 23.29 -9.51 -49.06
C LEU A 13 22.19 -8.73 -49.77
N CYS A 14 22.49 -8.13 -50.95
CA CYS A 14 21.48 -7.45 -51.75
C CYS A 14 20.37 -8.39 -52.27
N ARG A 15 20.68 -9.66 -52.58
CA ARG A 15 19.68 -10.62 -53.01
C ARG A 15 18.74 -11.08 -51.88
N GLU A 16 19.24 -11.26 -50.67
CA GLU A 16 18.43 -11.60 -49.51
C GLU A 16 17.55 -10.42 -49.05
N ILE A 17 18.08 -9.16 -49.09
CA ILE A 17 17.30 -7.96 -48.79
C ILE A 17 16.16 -7.74 -49.80
N ILE A 18 16.38 -8.02 -51.10
CA ILE A 18 15.36 -7.96 -52.14
C ILE A 18 14.31 -9.05 -51.97
N LEU A 19 14.67 -10.26 -51.50
CA LEU A 19 13.73 -11.30 -51.19
C LEU A 19 12.87 -10.97 -49.94
N ILE A 20 13.45 -10.38 -48.94
CA ILE A 20 12.75 -9.91 -47.74
C ILE A 20 11.78 -8.78 -48.06
N SER A 21 12.14 -7.87 -48.97
CA SER A 21 11.25 -6.79 -49.37
C SER A 21 10.04 -7.25 -50.16
N LYS A 22 10.08 -8.39 -50.86
CA LYS A 22 8.94 -8.98 -51.59
C LYS A 22 7.97 -9.73 -50.70
N VAL A 23 8.39 -10.19 -49.50
CA VAL A 23 7.56 -10.92 -48.56
C VAL A 23 6.85 -10.01 -47.56
N LEU A 24 7.32 -8.78 -47.36
CA LEU A 24 6.89 -7.86 -46.33
C LEU A 24 6.47 -6.52 -46.91
N ASP A 25 5.58 -6.39 -47.83
CA ASP A 25 4.94 -5.13 -48.31
C ASP A 25 5.69 -3.80 -48.01
N PHE A 26 7.01 -3.78 -48.31
CA PHE A 26 7.88 -2.62 -48.12
C PHE A 26 7.84 -1.71 -49.36
N LYS A 27 7.18 -0.57 -49.21
CA LYS A 27 7.29 0.51 -50.23
C LYS A 27 8.47 1.42 -49.89
N ASN A 28 9.45 1.41 -50.82
CA ASN A 28 10.57 2.31 -50.97
C ASN A 28 11.70 2.20 -49.94
N VAL A 29 12.89 1.88 -50.46
CA VAL A 29 14.12 2.57 -50.08
C VAL A 29 15.29 2.14 -50.90
N PHE A 30 15.83 3.06 -51.71
CA PHE A 30 17.26 3.20 -51.97
C PHE A 30 17.52 4.70 -52.27
N ILE A 31 18.16 5.38 -51.34
CA ILE A 31 18.82 6.66 -51.60
C ILE A 31 20.17 6.62 -50.88
N ASP A 32 21.23 6.80 -51.66
CA ASP A 32 22.60 7.13 -51.25
C ASP A 32 23.27 6.27 -50.17
N GLY A 33 23.71 5.07 -50.53
CA GLY A 33 24.88 4.41 -49.92
C GLY A 33 24.88 4.08 -48.41
N TYR A 34 23.82 4.39 -47.67
CA TYR A 34 23.67 4.10 -46.25
C TYR A 34 22.41 3.28 -46.01
N LEU A 35 22.53 2.22 -45.20
CA LEU A 35 21.37 1.47 -44.68
C LEU A 35 20.57 2.43 -43.78
N SER A 36 19.55 3.06 -44.33
CA SER A 36 18.57 3.75 -43.50
C SER A 36 17.72 2.73 -42.77
N VAL A 37 17.65 2.83 -41.46
CA VAL A 37 16.72 2.08 -40.60
C VAL A 37 15.30 2.25 -41.17
N ILE A 38 14.69 1.14 -41.59
CA ILE A 38 13.32 1.17 -42.11
C ILE A 38 12.39 1.53 -40.96
N MET A 39 11.97 2.78 -40.89
CA MET A 39 10.92 3.17 -39.95
C MET A 39 9.60 2.58 -40.39
N VAL A 40 9.16 1.52 -39.70
CA VAL A 40 7.83 0.93 -39.92
C VAL A 40 6.79 1.97 -39.52
N ASN A 41 5.97 2.38 -40.49
CA ASN A 41 4.88 3.32 -40.21
C ASN A 41 3.80 2.58 -39.37
N LEU A 42 3.84 2.79 -38.05
CA LEU A 42 2.95 2.15 -37.10
C LEU A 42 1.65 2.96 -37.01
N ASN A 43 0.62 2.51 -37.73
CA ASN A 43 -0.68 3.21 -37.78
C ASN A 43 -1.59 2.79 -36.64
N PHE A 44 -1.18 3.09 -35.40
CA PHE A 44 -2.00 2.90 -34.20
C PHE A 44 -1.76 4.04 -33.19
N SER A 45 -2.73 4.22 -32.31
CA SER A 45 -2.76 5.29 -31.29
C SER A 45 -2.92 4.71 -29.90
N PRO A 46 -2.57 5.47 -28.83
CA PRO A 46 -2.86 5.08 -27.46
C PRO A 46 -4.31 4.65 -27.27
N GLY A 47 -4.52 3.55 -26.57
CA GLY A 47 -5.82 2.91 -26.37
C GLY A 47 -6.11 1.78 -27.37
N ASP A 48 -5.49 1.74 -28.55
CA ASP A 48 -5.67 0.65 -29.52
C ASP A 48 -5.12 -0.67 -29.00
N TYR A 49 -5.78 -1.77 -29.28
CA TYR A 49 -5.27 -3.12 -29.04
C TYR A 49 -4.54 -3.60 -30.29
N VAL A 50 -3.25 -3.87 -30.19
CA VAL A 50 -2.37 -4.13 -31.31
C VAL A 50 -1.68 -5.47 -31.19
N ARG A 51 -1.20 -5.97 -32.33
CA ARG A 51 -0.22 -7.04 -32.41
C ARG A 51 1.03 -6.48 -33.07
N LEU A 52 2.17 -6.57 -32.40
CA LEU A 52 3.48 -6.15 -32.85
C LEU A 52 4.31 -7.38 -33.19
N LYS A 53 5.02 -7.32 -34.31
CA LYS A 53 5.97 -8.34 -34.76
C LYS A 53 7.39 -7.91 -34.39
N LEU A 54 8.04 -8.69 -33.55
CA LEU A 54 9.43 -8.56 -33.17
C LEU A 54 10.29 -9.60 -33.92
N ALA A 55 11.61 -9.55 -33.74
CA ALA A 55 12.52 -10.45 -34.43
C ALA A 55 12.26 -11.94 -34.16
N LYS A 56 11.82 -12.29 -32.95
CA LYS A 56 11.65 -13.69 -32.50
C LYS A 56 10.24 -14.06 -32.10
N GLU A 57 9.35 -13.08 -31.92
CA GLU A 57 8.00 -13.29 -31.39
C GLU A 57 7.01 -12.23 -31.85
N GLU A 58 5.73 -12.52 -31.68
CA GLU A 58 4.66 -11.54 -31.79
C GLU A 58 4.11 -11.24 -30.40
N ILE A 59 3.88 -9.95 -30.12
CA ILE A 59 3.37 -9.50 -28.84
C ILE A 59 2.06 -8.75 -29.05
N GLU A 60 1.05 -9.11 -28.25
CA GLU A 60 -0.22 -8.42 -28.24
C GLU A 60 -0.39 -7.60 -26.96
N GLY A 61 -0.95 -6.41 -27.12
CA GLY A 61 -1.24 -5.55 -25.98
C GLY A 61 -1.99 -4.28 -26.38
N ARG A 62 -2.40 -3.54 -25.36
CA ARG A 62 -2.99 -2.21 -25.55
C ARG A 62 -1.86 -1.18 -25.55
N VAL A 63 -1.84 -0.34 -26.57
CA VAL A 63 -0.89 0.79 -26.69
C VAL A 63 -1.19 1.80 -25.60
N LEU A 64 -0.16 2.19 -24.88
CA LEU A 64 -0.19 3.23 -23.85
C LEU A 64 0.50 4.49 -24.35
N GLU A 65 0.19 5.64 -23.75
CA GLU A 65 0.99 6.86 -23.93
C GLU A 65 2.40 6.63 -23.36
N SER A 66 3.42 7.01 -24.13
CA SER A 66 4.82 6.97 -23.71
C SER A 66 5.41 8.38 -23.76
N ALA A 67 6.11 8.76 -22.69
CA ALA A 67 6.89 10.00 -22.67
C ALA A 67 8.11 9.93 -23.59
N ASP A 68 8.62 8.71 -23.86
CA ASP A 68 9.70 8.45 -24.79
C ASP A 68 9.13 8.09 -26.16
N SER A 69 9.35 8.96 -27.14
CA SER A 69 8.89 8.76 -28.52
C SER A 69 9.57 7.61 -29.25
N SER A 70 10.70 7.11 -28.76
CA SER A 70 11.42 5.95 -29.30
C SER A 70 10.83 4.60 -28.84
N ILE A 71 9.96 4.60 -27.83
CA ILE A 71 9.39 3.40 -27.21
C ILE A 71 7.90 3.31 -27.51
N VAL A 72 7.43 2.11 -27.90
CA VAL A 72 6.03 1.72 -27.86
C VAL A 72 5.77 1.03 -26.51
N LEU A 73 4.97 1.67 -25.67
CA LEU A 73 4.57 1.10 -24.39
C LEU A 73 3.29 0.29 -24.59
N LEU A 74 3.31 -0.99 -24.18
CA LEU A 74 2.16 -1.89 -24.26
C LEU A 74 1.74 -2.39 -22.88
N LYS A 75 0.44 -2.40 -22.64
CA LYS A 75 -0.17 -3.17 -21.56
C LYS A 75 -0.59 -4.57 -22.07
N LEU A 76 0.01 -5.60 -21.52
CA LEU A 76 -0.26 -7.00 -21.85
C LEU A 76 -1.58 -7.48 -21.22
N LYS A 77 -2.13 -8.60 -21.72
CA LYS A 77 -3.29 -9.28 -21.10
C LYS A 77 -3.04 -9.71 -19.65
N THR A 78 -1.78 -9.96 -19.30
CA THR A 78 -1.36 -10.27 -17.93
C THR A 78 -1.40 -9.08 -16.98
N GLY A 79 -1.65 -7.85 -17.50
CA GLY A 79 -1.67 -6.61 -16.74
C GLY A 79 -0.31 -5.92 -16.61
N TYR A 80 0.79 -6.53 -17.08
CA TYR A 80 2.10 -5.90 -17.09
C TYR A 80 2.23 -4.88 -18.22
N ASN A 81 2.98 -3.80 -17.96
CA ASN A 81 3.38 -2.83 -18.97
C ASN A 81 4.79 -3.17 -19.42
N ILE A 82 5.00 -3.21 -20.75
CA ILE A 82 6.32 -3.42 -21.35
C ILE A 82 6.63 -2.29 -22.34
N GLY A 83 7.86 -1.78 -22.30
CA GLY A 83 8.39 -0.84 -23.29
C GLY A 83 9.15 -1.59 -24.37
N ILE A 84 8.81 -1.35 -25.63
CA ILE A 84 9.47 -1.95 -26.80
C ILE A 84 10.07 -0.81 -27.62
N SER A 85 11.40 -0.83 -27.82
CA SER A 85 12.04 0.12 -28.73
C SER A 85 11.46 -0.03 -30.13
N LYS A 86 11.13 1.08 -30.79
CA LYS A 86 10.60 1.10 -32.16
C LYS A 86 11.54 0.43 -33.15
N GLU A 87 12.84 0.44 -32.89
CA GLU A 87 13.85 -0.23 -33.72
C GLU A 87 13.71 -1.75 -33.73
N ASN A 88 13.10 -2.32 -32.67
CA ASN A 88 12.87 -3.76 -32.54
C ASN A 88 11.51 -4.21 -33.10
N ILE A 89 10.72 -3.27 -33.68
CA ILE A 89 9.40 -3.55 -34.22
C ILE A 89 9.49 -3.62 -35.73
N TYR A 90 9.36 -4.82 -36.28
CA TYR A 90 9.42 -5.09 -37.73
C TYR A 90 8.07 -5.00 -38.42
N GLY A 91 6.99 -4.86 -37.68
CA GLY A 91 5.63 -4.69 -38.19
C GLY A 91 4.61 -4.62 -37.05
N GLY A 92 3.42 -4.14 -37.36
CA GLY A 92 2.35 -4.09 -36.39
C GLY A 92 1.00 -3.75 -37.02
N ARG A 93 -0.07 -4.25 -36.43
CA ARG A 93 -1.43 -3.90 -36.85
C ARG A 93 -2.35 -3.72 -35.64
N ALA A 94 -3.27 -2.77 -35.77
CA ALA A 94 -4.35 -2.66 -34.79
C ALA A 94 -5.33 -3.80 -34.98
N LEU A 95 -5.55 -4.60 -33.93
CA LEU A 95 -6.56 -5.65 -33.86
C LEU A 95 -7.91 -5.05 -33.49
N LYS A 96 -7.90 -4.02 -32.64
CA LYS A 96 -9.11 -3.31 -32.22
C LYS A 96 -8.78 -1.83 -32.00
N LYS A 97 -9.47 -0.95 -32.70
CA LYS A 97 -9.36 0.50 -32.51
C LYS A 97 -10.07 0.92 -31.22
N PHE A 98 -9.45 1.80 -30.48
CA PHE A 98 -10.07 2.40 -29.31
C PHE A 98 -11.24 3.30 -29.73
N LYS A 99 -12.40 3.04 -29.16
CA LYS A 99 -13.54 3.94 -29.24
C LYS A 99 -13.81 4.45 -27.83
N PRO A 100 -13.75 5.76 -27.57
CA PRO A 100 -14.18 6.30 -26.30
C PRO A 100 -15.61 5.84 -26.04
N SER A 101 -15.83 5.14 -24.92
CA SER A 101 -17.20 4.85 -24.50
C SER A 101 -17.87 6.16 -24.10
N SER A 102 -19.08 6.41 -24.58
CA SER A 102 -19.93 7.46 -23.99
C SER A 102 -20.05 7.18 -22.50
N ILE A 103 -19.79 8.17 -21.68
CA ILE A 103 -19.92 8.09 -20.22
C ILE A 103 -21.40 7.84 -19.93
N SER A 104 -21.80 6.57 -19.78
CA SER A 104 -23.08 6.24 -19.20
C SER A 104 -22.93 6.45 -17.69
N HIS A 105 -23.59 7.47 -17.15
CA HIS A 105 -23.67 7.63 -15.71
C HIS A 105 -24.22 6.33 -15.10
N PRO A 106 -23.53 5.74 -14.13
CA PRO A 106 -24.02 4.54 -13.49
C PRO A 106 -25.33 4.84 -12.77
N PRO A 107 -26.27 3.89 -12.71
CA PRO A 107 -27.49 4.09 -11.97
C PRO A 107 -27.17 4.38 -10.50
N PRO A 108 -27.96 5.23 -9.83
CA PRO A 108 -27.75 5.52 -8.43
C PRO A 108 -27.87 4.23 -7.61
N VAL A 109 -26.90 4.00 -6.72
CA VAL A 109 -26.96 2.88 -5.79
C VAL A 109 -28.10 3.15 -4.80
N ARG A 110 -29.13 2.31 -4.81
CA ARG A 110 -30.26 2.41 -3.89
C ARG A 110 -29.93 1.73 -2.57
N LYS A 111 -30.33 2.38 -1.45
CA LYS A 111 -30.27 1.76 -0.13
C LYS A 111 -31.30 0.61 -0.10
N GLU A 112 -30.85 -0.58 0.29
CA GLU A 112 -31.73 -1.75 0.46
C GLU A 112 -32.17 -1.83 1.94
N GLU A 113 -33.48 -2.00 2.15
CA GLU A 113 -34.03 -2.20 3.49
C GLU A 113 -33.54 -3.53 4.08
N GLY A 114 -33.26 -3.54 5.37
CA GLY A 114 -32.76 -4.71 6.09
C GLY A 114 -31.24 -4.93 6.03
N LYS A 115 -30.50 -4.26 5.12
CA LYS A 115 -29.03 -4.32 5.13
C LYS A 115 -28.45 -3.29 6.12
N LYS A 116 -27.41 -3.71 6.86
CA LYS A 116 -26.60 -2.83 7.70
C LYS A 116 -25.85 -1.82 6.85
N THR A 117 -25.61 -0.63 7.36
CA THR A 117 -24.89 0.44 6.64
C THR A 117 -23.50 0.61 7.22
N VAL A 118 -22.49 0.69 6.35
CA VAL A 118 -21.12 1.06 6.71
C VAL A 118 -20.72 2.37 6.06
N GLY A 119 -19.84 3.13 6.71
CA GLY A 119 -19.19 4.28 6.11
C GLY A 119 -18.05 3.84 5.22
N LEU A 120 -17.84 4.46 4.07
CA LEU A 120 -16.71 4.26 3.19
C LEU A 120 -16.04 5.60 2.91
N ILE A 121 -14.82 5.78 3.41
CA ILE A 121 -13.99 6.96 3.16
C ILE A 121 -12.98 6.63 2.08
N MET A 122 -13.06 7.30 0.95
CA MET A 122 -12.13 7.12 -0.17
C MET A 122 -11.06 8.22 -0.15
N THR A 123 -9.78 7.83 -0.01
CA THR A 123 -8.68 8.79 0.07
C THR A 123 -7.68 8.66 -1.08
N GLY A 124 -7.79 7.60 -1.88
CA GLY A 124 -6.90 7.30 -3.00
C GLY A 124 -6.39 5.85 -2.99
N GLY A 125 -5.29 5.64 -3.70
CA GLY A 125 -4.65 4.34 -3.83
C GLY A 125 -5.24 3.48 -4.96
N THR A 126 -4.54 2.38 -5.27
CA THR A 126 -4.85 1.46 -6.38
C THR A 126 -6.27 0.88 -6.30
N ILE A 127 -6.78 0.71 -5.09
CA ILE A 127 -8.10 0.13 -4.80
C ILE A 127 -9.28 1.00 -5.32
N VAL A 128 -9.09 2.31 -5.39
CA VAL A 128 -10.09 3.26 -5.91
C VAL A 128 -9.73 3.80 -7.29
N ASN A 129 -8.85 3.12 -8.00
CA ASN A 129 -8.43 3.52 -9.33
C ASN A 129 -8.95 2.54 -10.39
N LYS A 130 -9.34 3.09 -11.53
CA LYS A 130 -9.63 2.35 -12.76
C LYS A 130 -8.55 2.57 -13.80
N LEU A 131 -8.35 1.60 -14.67
CA LEU A 131 -7.50 1.77 -15.82
C LEU A 131 -8.12 2.80 -16.77
N ASP A 132 -7.39 3.87 -17.08
CA ASP A 132 -7.69 4.70 -18.24
C ASP A 132 -7.21 3.96 -19.51
N PRO A 133 -8.13 3.51 -20.36
CA PRO A 133 -7.74 2.74 -21.53
C PRO A 133 -6.94 3.56 -22.57
N ARG A 134 -6.94 4.87 -22.49
CA ARG A 134 -6.19 5.75 -23.39
C ARG A 134 -4.74 5.88 -22.96
N THR A 135 -4.52 6.23 -21.69
CA THR A 135 -3.17 6.47 -21.16
C THR A 135 -2.52 5.18 -20.65
N GLY A 136 -3.35 4.14 -20.34
CA GLY A 136 -2.91 2.95 -19.64
C GLY A 136 -2.46 3.23 -18.22
N GLY A 137 -2.56 4.48 -17.81
CA GLY A 137 -2.44 4.91 -16.43
C GLY A 137 -3.68 4.56 -15.64
N VAL A 138 -3.68 4.92 -14.38
CA VAL A 138 -4.82 4.74 -13.49
C VAL A 138 -5.47 6.09 -13.21
N ALA A 139 -6.78 6.15 -13.28
CA ALA A 139 -7.58 7.33 -12.93
C ALA A 139 -8.46 6.99 -11.72
N PRO A 140 -8.68 7.95 -10.80
CA PRO A 140 -9.50 7.69 -9.63
C PRO A 140 -10.97 7.45 -10.00
N LEU A 141 -11.62 6.55 -9.25
CA LEU A 141 -13.07 6.39 -9.26
C LEU A 141 -13.66 7.50 -8.39
N THR A 142 -14.36 8.44 -9.02
CA THR A 142 -14.89 9.61 -8.33
C THR A 142 -16.37 9.47 -7.98
N GLU A 143 -17.08 8.53 -8.61
CA GLU A 143 -18.51 8.34 -8.42
C GLU A 143 -18.83 7.00 -7.74
N VAL A 144 -19.78 7.03 -6.79
CA VAL A 144 -20.29 5.87 -6.05
C VAL A 144 -20.73 4.74 -6.98
N GLY A 145 -21.45 5.08 -8.05
CA GLY A 145 -21.96 4.11 -9.00
C GLY A 145 -20.86 3.48 -9.85
N GLU A 146 -19.73 4.17 -10.11
CA GLU A 146 -18.57 3.55 -10.72
C GLU A 146 -17.92 2.56 -9.76
N PHE A 147 -17.72 2.94 -8.50
CA PHE A 147 -17.15 2.07 -7.48
C PHE A 147 -17.99 0.79 -7.30
N ALA A 148 -19.32 0.92 -7.30
CA ALA A 148 -20.23 -0.23 -7.21
C ALA A 148 -20.12 -1.20 -8.41
N LYS A 149 -19.78 -0.70 -9.61
CA LYS A 149 -19.55 -1.58 -10.78
C LYS A 149 -18.28 -2.42 -10.66
N PHE A 150 -17.26 -1.90 -9.95
CA PHE A 150 -16.00 -2.63 -9.74
C PHE A 150 -16.06 -3.59 -8.56
N TYR A 151 -16.90 -3.29 -7.56
CA TYR A 151 -17.01 -4.04 -6.30
C TYR A 151 -18.47 -4.35 -5.94
N PRO A 152 -19.23 -5.02 -6.84
CA PRO A 152 -20.65 -5.29 -6.61
C PRO A 152 -20.90 -6.09 -5.33
N GLU A 153 -19.99 -7.02 -4.98
CA GLU A 153 -20.12 -7.90 -3.82
C GLU A 153 -20.09 -7.11 -2.50
N LEU A 154 -19.39 -5.98 -2.42
CA LEU A 154 -19.48 -5.09 -1.26
C LEU A 154 -20.90 -4.56 -1.06
N PHE A 155 -21.54 -4.12 -2.16
CA PHE A 155 -22.90 -3.56 -2.13
C PHE A 155 -23.98 -4.64 -1.94
N GLU A 156 -23.68 -5.90 -2.29
CA GLU A 156 -24.52 -7.04 -1.94
C GLU A 156 -24.49 -7.33 -0.43
N MET A 157 -23.36 -7.10 0.23
CA MET A 157 -23.18 -7.36 1.67
C MET A 157 -23.79 -6.27 2.55
N VAL A 158 -23.60 -5.00 2.19
CA VAL A 158 -23.89 -3.83 3.04
C VAL A 158 -24.41 -2.65 2.21
N ASN A 159 -25.17 -1.78 2.87
CA ASN A 159 -25.38 -0.43 2.37
C ASN A 159 -24.13 0.41 2.65
N VAL A 160 -23.76 1.27 1.72
CA VAL A 160 -22.53 2.07 1.82
C VAL A 160 -22.87 3.56 1.80
N LYS A 161 -22.41 4.29 2.82
CA LYS A 161 -22.42 5.76 2.85
C LYS A 161 -21.02 6.24 2.55
N ILE A 162 -20.82 6.91 1.41
CA ILE A 162 -19.49 7.30 0.92
C ILE A 162 -19.17 8.75 1.30
N ASP A 163 -17.91 8.98 1.66
CA ASP A 163 -17.27 10.29 1.76
C ASP A 163 -15.90 10.22 1.06
N SER A 164 -15.49 11.32 0.46
CA SER A 164 -14.20 11.42 -0.22
C SER A 164 -13.60 12.81 0.05
N PRO A 165 -12.93 12.99 1.19
CA PRO A 165 -12.41 14.29 1.58
C PRO A 165 -11.29 14.77 0.63
N PHE A 166 -10.63 13.85 -0.05
CA PHE A 166 -9.62 14.08 -1.10
C PHE A 166 -9.27 12.76 -1.80
N MET A 167 -8.56 12.86 -2.93
CA MET A 167 -8.08 11.71 -3.71
C MET A 167 -6.63 11.95 -4.10
N ILE A 168 -5.67 11.43 -3.30
CA ILE A 168 -4.23 11.62 -3.54
C ILE A 168 -3.44 10.33 -3.29
N ALA A 169 -2.23 10.27 -3.79
CA ALA A 169 -1.28 9.22 -3.47
C ALA A 169 -0.80 9.34 -2.01
N SER A 170 -0.59 8.21 -1.33
CA SER A 170 -0.28 8.19 0.11
C SER A 170 1.03 8.89 0.47
N GLU A 171 2.00 8.90 -0.45
CA GLU A 171 3.28 9.61 -0.29
C GLU A 171 3.15 11.14 -0.36
N SER A 172 2.00 11.64 -0.83
CA SER A 172 1.69 13.07 -0.89
C SER A 172 0.86 13.54 0.31
N MET A 173 0.54 12.64 1.24
CA MET A 173 -0.22 12.98 2.44
C MET A 173 0.66 13.62 3.53
N ASP A 174 0.04 14.48 4.32
CA ASP A 174 0.60 15.10 5.52
C ASP A 174 -0.40 15.01 6.69
N SER A 175 -0.06 15.60 7.82
CA SER A 175 -0.91 15.62 9.01
C SER A 175 -2.30 16.23 8.78
N ASN A 176 -2.43 17.20 7.87
CA ASN A 176 -3.73 17.82 7.56
C ASN A 176 -4.66 16.84 6.84
N HIS A 177 -4.10 15.93 6.04
CA HIS A 177 -4.86 14.86 5.40
C HIS A 177 -5.35 13.84 6.44
N TRP A 178 -4.51 13.46 7.40
CA TRP A 178 -4.93 12.58 8.51
C TRP A 178 -6.04 13.19 9.35
N LYS A 179 -5.98 14.51 9.64
CA LYS A 179 -7.04 15.24 10.34
C LYS A 179 -8.36 15.20 9.58
N LYS A 180 -8.35 15.45 8.27
CA LYS A 180 -9.56 15.37 7.43
C LYS A 180 -10.16 13.95 7.42
N ILE A 181 -9.34 12.90 7.38
CA ILE A 181 -9.83 11.53 7.49
C ILE A 181 -10.47 11.32 8.87
N ALA A 182 -9.84 11.77 9.94
CA ALA A 182 -10.37 11.66 11.30
C ALA A 182 -11.72 12.41 11.46
N GLU A 183 -11.87 13.60 10.87
CA GLU A 183 -13.12 14.35 10.84
C GLU A 183 -14.23 13.59 10.10
N SER A 184 -13.92 12.96 8.97
CA SER A 184 -14.87 12.10 8.26
C SER A 184 -15.23 10.86 9.07
N CYS A 185 -14.27 10.24 9.75
CA CYS A 185 -14.50 9.11 10.66
C CYS A 185 -15.44 9.51 11.82
N GLU A 186 -15.16 10.62 12.50
CA GLU A 186 -15.98 11.08 13.63
C GLU A 186 -17.44 11.27 13.24
N LYS A 187 -17.71 11.95 12.13
CA LYS A 187 -19.07 12.15 11.61
C LYS A 187 -19.79 10.84 11.35
N MET A 188 -19.11 9.85 10.77
CA MET A 188 -19.70 8.55 10.46
C MET A 188 -19.86 7.68 11.70
N LEU A 189 -18.88 7.65 12.60
CA LEU A 189 -18.91 6.85 13.82
C LEU A 189 -19.99 7.31 14.80
N ASN A 190 -20.27 8.62 14.84
CA ASN A 190 -21.33 9.20 15.65
C ASN A 190 -22.73 9.12 15.01
N ASP A 191 -22.82 8.66 13.75
CA ASP A 191 -24.12 8.37 13.11
C ASP A 191 -24.62 6.99 13.58
N PRO A 192 -25.78 6.91 14.28
CA PRO A 192 -26.31 5.64 14.77
C PRO A 192 -26.71 4.66 13.66
N ALA A 193 -26.91 5.14 12.43
CA ALA A 193 -27.24 4.30 11.28
C ALA A 193 -26.01 3.59 10.68
N ILE A 194 -24.79 3.97 11.07
CA ILE A 194 -23.55 3.41 10.56
C ILE A 194 -22.94 2.44 11.57
N GLU A 195 -22.65 1.23 11.11
CA GLU A 195 -22.11 0.16 11.97
C GLU A 195 -20.58 0.24 12.17
N GLY A 196 -19.86 0.85 11.26
CA GLY A 196 -18.41 1.02 11.30
C GLY A 196 -17.92 1.69 10.02
N VAL A 197 -16.63 1.97 9.95
CA VAL A 197 -16.03 2.73 8.86
C VAL A 197 -14.98 1.90 8.14
N ILE A 198 -15.00 1.95 6.80
CA ILE A 198 -13.96 1.43 5.91
C ILE A 198 -13.23 2.63 5.31
N ILE A 199 -11.90 2.55 5.24
CA ILE A 199 -11.08 3.58 4.60
C ILE A 199 -10.24 2.92 3.52
N THR A 200 -10.40 3.35 2.26
CA THR A 200 -9.51 2.93 1.16
C THR A 200 -8.36 3.90 1.02
N HIS A 201 -7.14 3.36 0.86
CA HIS A 201 -5.93 4.16 0.96
C HIS A 201 -4.79 3.64 0.07
N GLY A 202 -3.86 4.51 -0.31
CA GLY A 202 -2.61 4.11 -0.95
C GLY A 202 -1.70 3.32 -0.01
N THR A 203 -1.00 2.32 -0.52
CA THR A 203 -0.29 1.32 0.31
C THR A 203 0.97 1.84 0.99
N ASP A 204 1.68 2.83 0.41
CA ASP A 204 3.06 3.12 0.82
C ASP A 204 3.14 3.71 2.24
N PHE A 205 2.21 4.59 2.60
CA PHE A 205 2.14 5.22 3.92
C PHE A 205 0.84 4.94 4.69
N LEU A 206 0.12 3.88 4.32
CA LEU A 206 -1.13 3.47 4.98
C LEU A 206 -0.96 3.26 6.49
N HIS A 207 0.13 2.65 6.92
CA HIS A 207 0.42 2.39 8.32
C HIS A 207 0.66 3.66 9.15
N TYR A 208 1.18 4.74 8.56
CA TYR A 208 1.25 6.05 9.24
C TYR A 208 -0.15 6.62 9.48
N THR A 209 -1.03 6.54 8.48
CA THR A 209 -2.44 6.98 8.63
C THR A 209 -3.17 6.15 9.67
N ALA A 210 -2.96 4.83 9.69
CA ALA A 210 -3.55 3.94 10.69
C ALA A 210 -3.10 4.30 12.11
N ALA A 211 -1.81 4.58 12.30
CA ALA A 211 -1.27 5.04 13.57
C ALA A 211 -1.86 6.41 13.96
N ALA A 212 -1.94 7.38 13.04
CA ALA A 212 -2.50 8.70 13.31
C ALA A 212 -3.96 8.62 13.77
N LEU A 213 -4.80 7.87 13.07
CA LEU A 213 -6.19 7.69 13.46
C LEU A 213 -6.35 6.99 14.81
N SER A 214 -5.41 6.11 15.17
CA SER A 214 -5.42 5.44 16.48
C SER A 214 -5.22 6.42 17.65
N PHE A 215 -4.53 7.55 17.43
CA PHE A 215 -4.36 8.61 18.43
C PHE A 215 -5.42 9.72 18.32
N PHE A 216 -5.88 10.02 17.10
CA PHE A 216 -6.80 11.14 16.85
C PHE A 216 -8.26 10.85 17.22
N LEU A 217 -8.67 9.57 17.21
CA LEU A 217 -10.05 9.15 17.50
C LEU A 217 -10.17 8.70 18.96
N LYS A 218 -10.51 9.63 19.85
CA LYS A 218 -10.78 9.32 21.26
C LYS A 218 -12.15 8.67 21.44
N ASN A 219 -12.26 7.83 22.46
CA ASN A 219 -13.50 7.13 22.83
C ASN A 219 -14.10 6.33 21.67
N LEU A 220 -13.23 5.69 20.87
CA LEU A 220 -13.67 4.92 19.72
C LEU A 220 -14.77 3.94 20.11
N ASN A 221 -15.87 3.93 19.37
CA ASN A 221 -17.09 3.19 19.69
C ASN A 221 -17.41 2.06 18.71
N LYS A 222 -16.86 2.11 17.49
CA LYS A 222 -17.08 1.17 16.39
C LYS A 222 -15.78 0.94 15.63
N PRO A 223 -15.69 -0.14 14.80
CA PRO A 223 -14.46 -0.41 14.03
C PRO A 223 -14.16 0.66 12.99
N VAL A 224 -12.85 0.95 12.83
CA VAL A 224 -12.30 1.69 11.70
C VAL A 224 -11.33 0.77 10.96
N ALA A 225 -11.72 0.26 9.79
CA ALA A 225 -10.99 -0.71 9.00
C ALA A 225 -10.33 -0.02 7.78
N LEU A 226 -9.04 0.26 7.86
CA LEU A 226 -8.28 0.71 6.70
C LEU A 226 -7.97 -0.47 5.78
N THR A 227 -8.08 -0.25 4.46
CA THR A 227 -7.79 -1.30 3.49
C THR A 227 -7.16 -0.74 2.21
N TYR A 228 -6.64 -1.63 1.38
CA TYR A 228 -5.80 -1.29 0.24
C TYR A 228 -5.92 -2.31 -0.90
N SER A 229 -5.25 -2.04 -2.01
CA SER A 229 -4.91 -3.04 -3.01
C SER A 229 -3.50 -2.80 -3.54
N GLN A 230 -2.71 -3.87 -3.67
CA GLN A 230 -1.41 -3.85 -4.33
C GLN A 230 -1.55 -3.99 -5.86
N ARG A 231 -2.62 -4.63 -6.30
CA ARG A 231 -2.90 -4.88 -7.70
C ARG A 231 -4.20 -4.21 -8.10
N SER A 232 -4.16 -3.50 -9.21
CA SER A 232 -5.33 -2.80 -9.73
C SER A 232 -6.50 -3.75 -10.02
N SER A 233 -7.71 -3.23 -9.91
CA SER A 233 -8.96 -3.99 -10.10
C SER A 233 -9.13 -4.63 -11.48
N ASP A 234 -8.38 -4.15 -12.49
CA ASP A 234 -8.37 -4.70 -13.84
C ASP A 234 -7.53 -5.99 -14.00
N ARG A 235 -6.83 -6.43 -12.96
CA ARG A 235 -6.05 -7.66 -12.97
C ARG A 235 -6.84 -8.82 -12.36
N ALA A 236 -6.78 -9.99 -13.00
CA ALA A 236 -7.39 -11.21 -12.48
C ALA A 236 -6.87 -11.61 -11.08
N SER A 237 -5.65 -11.17 -10.75
CA SER A 237 -5.00 -11.42 -9.45
C SER A 237 -5.12 -10.24 -8.48
N SER A 238 -6.11 -9.35 -8.68
CA SER A 238 -6.34 -8.22 -7.78
C SER A 238 -6.73 -8.68 -6.38
N ASP A 239 -6.14 -8.05 -5.38
CA ASP A 239 -6.43 -8.28 -3.96
C ASP A 239 -7.55 -7.37 -3.43
N ALA A 240 -8.05 -6.45 -4.25
CA ALA A 240 -8.98 -5.42 -3.83
C ALA A 240 -10.31 -5.95 -3.30
N ASN A 241 -10.92 -6.89 -4.02
CA ASN A 241 -12.26 -7.38 -3.69
C ASN A 241 -12.27 -8.15 -2.35
N LEU A 242 -11.30 -9.07 -2.15
CA LEU A 242 -11.20 -9.81 -0.90
C LEU A 242 -10.93 -8.86 0.27
N ASN A 243 -9.97 -7.93 0.10
CA ASN A 243 -9.63 -6.96 1.14
C ASN A 243 -10.85 -6.10 1.53
N LEU A 244 -11.62 -5.60 0.55
CA LEU A 244 -12.83 -4.81 0.81
C LEU A 244 -13.92 -5.61 1.52
N LYS A 245 -14.18 -6.85 1.11
CA LYS A 245 -15.17 -7.70 1.77
C LYS A 245 -14.78 -8.01 3.21
N CYS A 246 -13.52 -8.32 3.45
CA CYS A 246 -13.01 -8.54 4.80
C CYS A 246 -13.05 -7.25 5.65
N ALA A 247 -12.75 -6.09 5.06
CA ALA A 247 -12.89 -4.80 5.74
C ALA A 247 -14.36 -4.50 6.10
N ALA A 248 -15.30 -4.81 5.21
CA ALA A 248 -16.74 -4.66 5.51
C ALA A 248 -17.19 -5.54 6.68
N ARG A 249 -16.71 -6.78 6.73
CA ARG A 249 -17.00 -7.67 7.87
C ARG A 249 -16.41 -7.14 9.15
N MET A 250 -15.17 -6.67 9.11
CA MET A 250 -14.53 -6.06 10.27
C MET A 250 -15.34 -4.83 10.75
N ALA A 251 -15.80 -3.98 9.82
CA ALA A 251 -16.65 -2.84 10.14
C ALA A 251 -17.99 -3.21 10.80
N LEU A 252 -18.49 -4.43 10.58
CA LEU A 252 -19.71 -4.97 11.20
C LEU A 252 -19.45 -5.72 12.51
N SER A 253 -18.20 -5.98 12.88
CA SER A 253 -17.84 -6.80 14.06
C SER A 253 -18.08 -6.11 15.38
N ASN A 254 -18.05 -6.86 16.48
CA ASN A 254 -18.10 -6.31 17.84
C ASN A 254 -16.72 -5.84 18.31
N CYS A 255 -16.18 -4.85 17.62
CA CYS A 255 -14.85 -4.31 17.90
C CYS A 255 -14.86 -2.78 17.83
N ALA A 256 -14.02 -2.11 18.62
CA ALA A 256 -13.82 -0.66 18.63
C ALA A 256 -12.32 -0.35 18.52
N GLU A 257 -11.71 -0.78 17.41
CA GLU A 257 -10.29 -0.58 17.13
C GLU A 257 -10.07 0.06 15.76
N VAL A 258 -8.95 0.76 15.62
CA VAL A 258 -8.40 1.14 14.31
C VAL A 258 -7.52 0.00 13.82
N VAL A 259 -7.89 -0.62 12.71
CA VAL A 259 -7.18 -1.77 12.16
C VAL A 259 -6.90 -1.61 10.68
N LEU A 260 -5.82 -2.24 10.23
CA LEU A 260 -5.54 -2.45 8.82
C LEU A 260 -5.98 -3.86 8.43
N VAL A 261 -6.83 -3.96 7.41
CA VAL A 261 -7.37 -5.23 6.90
C VAL A 261 -6.81 -5.51 5.52
N GLY A 262 -6.17 -6.65 5.36
CA GLY A 262 -5.60 -7.09 4.09
C GLY A 262 -5.18 -8.55 4.09
N HIS A 263 -4.79 -9.04 2.91
CA HIS A 263 -4.38 -10.43 2.69
C HIS A 263 -3.40 -10.92 3.77
N ALA A 264 -3.69 -12.08 4.33
CA ALA A 264 -2.85 -12.72 5.34
C ALA A 264 -1.61 -13.39 4.72
N ASN A 265 -1.77 -13.94 3.52
CA ASN A 265 -0.75 -14.61 2.71
C ASN A 265 -0.91 -14.24 1.24
N THR A 266 -0.28 -14.97 0.34
CA THR A 266 -0.40 -14.76 -1.13
C THR A 266 -1.64 -15.40 -1.74
N ASP A 267 -2.40 -16.20 -0.98
CA ASP A 267 -3.60 -16.88 -1.43
C ASP A 267 -4.85 -16.02 -1.13
N ASP A 268 -6.00 -16.39 -1.70
CA ASP A 268 -7.26 -15.68 -1.49
C ASP A 268 -8.12 -16.34 -0.39
N ASP A 269 -7.48 -16.90 0.65
CA ASP A 269 -8.14 -17.66 1.71
C ASP A 269 -8.82 -16.77 2.74
N PHE A 270 -8.08 -15.84 3.31
CA PHE A 270 -8.53 -14.93 4.36
C PHE A 270 -7.63 -13.69 4.48
N CYS A 271 -8.16 -12.69 5.18
CA CYS A 271 -7.40 -11.50 5.56
C CYS A 271 -7.07 -11.52 7.06
N TYR A 272 -6.02 -10.78 7.43
CA TYR A 272 -5.80 -10.36 8.81
C TYR A 272 -6.39 -8.98 9.06
N ALA A 273 -6.94 -8.78 10.27
CA ALA A 273 -7.07 -7.46 10.88
C ALA A 273 -5.86 -7.24 11.79
N MET A 274 -5.12 -6.17 11.57
CA MET A 274 -3.88 -5.82 12.27
C MET A 274 -4.05 -4.48 12.96
N LEU A 275 -3.63 -4.33 14.22
CA LEU A 275 -3.73 -3.06 14.95
C LEU A 275 -2.99 -1.95 14.21
N GLY A 276 -3.62 -0.78 14.10
CA GLY A 276 -3.09 0.36 13.34
C GLY A 276 -1.74 0.89 13.83
N THR A 277 -1.43 0.69 15.11
CA THR A 277 -0.16 1.10 15.73
C THR A 277 0.94 0.04 15.67
N LYS A 278 0.61 -1.20 15.27
CA LYS A 278 1.52 -2.36 15.27
C LYS A 278 1.64 -3.03 13.90
N VAL A 279 1.27 -2.36 12.84
CA VAL A 279 1.33 -2.88 11.48
C VAL A 279 2.36 -2.13 10.65
N ARG A 280 3.09 -2.84 9.80
CA ARG A 280 4.06 -2.25 8.87
C ARG A 280 4.00 -2.87 7.49
N LYS A 281 4.25 -2.06 6.43
CA LYS A 281 4.47 -2.55 5.08
C LYS A 281 5.87 -3.14 4.98
N LEU A 282 5.97 -4.46 4.76
CA LEU A 282 7.24 -5.19 4.71
C LEU A 282 7.65 -5.61 3.29
N HIS A 283 6.78 -5.42 2.30
CA HIS A 283 7.08 -5.76 0.92
C HIS A 283 6.55 -4.70 -0.04
N THR A 284 7.30 -4.43 -1.11
CA THR A 284 6.98 -3.38 -2.08
C THR A 284 5.70 -3.64 -2.87
N SER A 285 5.36 -4.91 -3.17
CA SER A 285 4.31 -5.24 -4.14
C SER A 285 3.54 -6.55 -3.91
N LYS A 286 3.82 -7.32 -2.85
CA LYS A 286 3.03 -8.52 -2.53
C LYS A 286 1.64 -8.16 -2.02
N ARG A 287 0.64 -9.01 -2.29
CA ARG A 287 -0.73 -8.83 -1.77
C ARG A 287 -0.75 -8.78 -0.24
N ASP A 288 0.04 -9.64 0.40
CA ASP A 288 0.26 -9.72 1.84
C ASP A 288 1.43 -8.84 2.32
N ALA A 289 1.57 -7.65 1.75
CA ALA A 289 2.68 -6.73 2.05
C ALA A 289 2.71 -6.22 3.48
N PHE A 290 1.57 -6.15 4.14
CA PHE A 290 1.46 -5.69 5.52
C PHE A 290 1.49 -6.85 6.49
N LYS A 291 2.25 -6.69 7.56
CA LYS A 291 2.34 -7.67 8.64
C LYS A 291 2.25 -6.97 10.00
N PRO A 292 1.65 -7.62 11.00
CA PRO A 292 1.78 -7.15 12.37
C PRO A 292 3.22 -7.32 12.84
N VAL A 293 3.70 -6.42 13.69
CA VAL A 293 5.07 -6.45 14.23
C VAL A 293 5.01 -6.44 15.74
N ASN A 294 5.75 -7.33 16.38
CA ASN A 294 5.81 -7.54 17.82
C ASN A 294 4.45 -7.92 18.45
N ILE A 295 3.54 -8.41 17.65
CA ILE A 295 2.19 -8.79 18.09
C ILE A 295 1.56 -9.76 17.07
N SER A 296 0.72 -10.69 17.50
CA SER A 296 -0.10 -11.46 16.57
C SER A 296 -1.23 -10.60 15.98
N PRO A 297 -1.79 -10.97 14.81
CA PRO A 297 -2.94 -10.25 14.25
C PRO A 297 -4.10 -10.19 15.25
N LEU A 298 -4.91 -9.14 15.18
CA LEU A 298 -6.10 -9.01 16.02
C LEU A 298 -7.15 -10.07 15.68
N ALA A 299 -7.37 -10.31 14.38
CA ALA A 299 -8.34 -11.29 13.92
C ALA A 299 -7.97 -11.88 12.56
N LYS A 300 -8.52 -13.09 12.29
CA LYS A 300 -8.65 -13.66 10.95
C LYS A 300 -10.06 -13.42 10.43
N ILE A 301 -10.17 -13.07 9.15
CA ILE A 301 -11.44 -12.73 8.50
C ILE A 301 -11.53 -13.52 7.20
N TRP A 302 -12.53 -14.38 7.08
CA TRP A 302 -12.75 -15.21 5.88
C TRP A 302 -13.77 -14.60 4.92
N PRO A 303 -13.61 -14.80 3.60
CA PRO A 303 -14.64 -14.50 2.61
C PRO A 303 -15.85 -15.44 2.75
N ASP A 304 -16.98 -15.12 2.12
CA ASP A 304 -18.15 -16.00 2.10
C ASP A 304 -17.89 -17.30 1.34
N LYS A 305 -18.62 -18.38 1.71
CA LYS A 305 -18.53 -19.69 1.04
C LYS A 305 -18.81 -19.64 -0.48
N ALA A 306 -19.68 -18.74 -0.92
CA ALA A 306 -20.00 -18.57 -2.34
C ALA A 306 -18.78 -18.17 -3.17
N ASP A 307 -17.86 -17.40 -2.61
CA ASP A 307 -16.66 -16.92 -3.29
C ASP A 307 -15.64 -18.04 -3.49
N GLN A 308 -15.51 -18.97 -2.53
CA GLN A 308 -14.61 -20.13 -2.65
C GLN A 308 -15.11 -21.14 -3.70
N LEU A 309 -16.44 -21.30 -3.83
CA LEU A 309 -17.03 -22.16 -4.85
C LEU A 309 -16.85 -21.60 -6.26
N ASN A 310 -16.92 -20.29 -6.44
CA ASN A 310 -16.71 -19.65 -7.73
C ASN A 310 -15.25 -19.69 -8.19
N LEU A 311 -14.29 -19.58 -7.28
CA LEU A 311 -12.86 -19.74 -7.56
C LEU A 311 -12.55 -21.21 -7.96
N SER A 312 -13.09 -22.19 -7.23
CA SER A 312 -12.94 -23.61 -7.60
C SER A 312 -13.63 -23.97 -8.89
N ALA A 313 -14.78 -23.37 -9.21
CA ALA A 313 -15.47 -23.58 -10.48
C ALA A 313 -14.70 -22.98 -11.68
N ALA A 314 -14.06 -21.83 -11.50
CA ALA A 314 -13.21 -21.21 -12.53
C ALA A 314 -11.94 -22.03 -12.83
N PHE A 315 -11.39 -22.72 -11.83
CA PHE A 315 -10.23 -23.63 -12.01
C PHE A 315 -10.62 -25.02 -12.55
N ASN A 316 -11.85 -25.49 -12.32
CA ASN A 316 -12.29 -26.82 -12.75
C ASN A 316 -12.75 -26.92 -14.22
N CYS A 317 -12.61 -25.85 -15.00
CA CYS A 317 -13.02 -25.86 -16.42
C CYS A 317 -12.02 -26.58 -17.36
N SER A 318 -11.02 -27.31 -16.85
CA SER A 318 -10.04 -27.99 -17.72
C SER A 318 -9.65 -29.43 -17.35
N VAL A 319 -10.34 -30.10 -16.42
CA VAL A 319 -10.05 -31.52 -16.16
C VAL A 319 -11.36 -32.30 -16.02
N ASN A 320 -11.72 -33.04 -17.07
CA ASN A 320 -12.70 -34.12 -17.03
C ASN A 320 -12.19 -35.26 -16.13
N SER A 321 -12.44 -35.19 -14.83
CA SER A 321 -12.30 -36.35 -13.95
C SER A 321 -13.54 -36.48 -13.08
N GLN A 322 -14.21 -37.64 -13.24
CA GLN A 322 -15.35 -38.06 -12.42
C GLN A 322 -14.97 -38.04 -10.94
N PRO A 323 -15.85 -37.59 -10.04
CA PRO A 323 -15.57 -37.59 -8.58
C PRO A 323 -15.48 -39.03 -8.08
N THR A 324 -14.30 -39.44 -7.68
CA THR A 324 -14.13 -40.71 -6.92
C THR A 324 -14.55 -40.51 -5.47
N GLU A 325 -15.36 -41.45 -4.97
CA GLU A 325 -15.97 -41.45 -3.61
C GLU A 325 -15.01 -41.46 -2.40
N LYS A 326 -13.71 -41.27 -2.59
CA LYS A 326 -12.70 -41.44 -1.53
C LYS A 326 -12.32 -40.19 -0.73
N ASN A 327 -12.92 -39.02 -0.97
CA ASN A 327 -12.63 -37.80 -0.18
C ASN A 327 -13.75 -37.41 0.80
N ARG A 328 -14.41 -38.37 1.40
CA ARG A 328 -15.33 -38.15 2.54
C ARG A 328 -14.58 -38.14 3.87
N GLY A 329 -13.71 -37.18 4.09
CA GLY A 329 -12.94 -37.07 5.34
C GLY A 329 -12.55 -35.67 5.77
N THR A 330 -12.77 -34.65 4.95
CA THR A 330 -12.61 -33.26 5.38
C THR A 330 -13.81 -32.87 6.24
N LYS A 331 -13.59 -32.75 7.56
CA LYS A 331 -14.53 -32.07 8.45
C LYS A 331 -14.93 -30.76 7.79
N LEU A 332 -16.22 -30.66 7.40
CA LEU A 332 -16.83 -29.39 7.04
C LEU A 332 -16.70 -28.51 8.28
N VAL A 333 -15.75 -27.59 8.26
CA VAL A 333 -15.65 -26.57 9.29
C VAL A 333 -16.94 -25.74 9.18
N ASP A 334 -17.73 -25.78 10.24
CA ASP A 334 -18.97 -25.00 10.31
C ASP A 334 -18.61 -23.52 10.49
N TYR A 335 -18.54 -22.79 9.38
CA TYR A 335 -18.15 -21.37 9.33
C TYR A 335 -19.30 -20.46 9.84
N LYS A 336 -19.82 -20.73 11.03
CA LYS A 336 -20.78 -19.83 11.68
C LYS A 336 -20.18 -18.49 12.03
N GLU A 337 -18.87 -18.45 12.31
CA GLU A 337 -18.14 -17.22 12.60
C GLU A 337 -17.21 -16.89 11.42
N LYS A 338 -17.50 -15.77 10.77
CA LYS A 338 -16.71 -15.24 9.66
C LYS A 338 -15.48 -14.45 10.12
N ILE A 339 -15.34 -14.21 11.41
CA ILE A 339 -14.24 -13.53 12.08
C ILE A 339 -13.84 -14.34 13.29
N GLU A 340 -12.56 -14.65 13.42
CA GLU A 340 -11.92 -15.23 14.60
C GLU A 340 -11.00 -14.18 15.21
N PHE A 341 -11.35 -13.67 16.40
CA PHE A 341 -10.46 -12.83 17.16
C PHE A 341 -9.37 -13.67 17.81
N LEU A 342 -8.12 -13.31 17.56
CA LEU A 342 -6.93 -14.01 18.08
C LEU A 342 -6.41 -13.37 19.37
N ARG A 343 -6.93 -12.20 19.70
CA ARG A 343 -6.52 -11.39 20.85
C ARG A 343 -7.72 -10.67 21.46
N GLU A 344 -7.55 -10.25 22.71
CA GLU A 344 -8.47 -9.31 23.34
C GLU A 344 -8.53 -8.00 22.56
N HIS A 345 -9.69 -7.39 22.51
CA HIS A 345 -9.97 -6.15 21.84
C HIS A 345 -11.02 -5.33 22.59
N ARG A 346 -11.05 -4.05 22.35
CA ARG A 346 -12.10 -3.18 22.89
C ARG A 346 -13.43 -3.51 22.20
N PRO A 347 -14.48 -3.85 22.96
CA PRO A 347 -15.80 -4.10 22.38
C PRO A 347 -16.44 -2.78 21.92
N ARG A 348 -17.44 -2.88 21.05
CA ARG A 348 -18.32 -1.75 20.73
C ARG A 348 -18.94 -1.16 21.98
N ASN A 349 -19.16 0.13 21.95
CA ASN A 349 -19.79 0.87 23.03
C ASN A 349 -20.63 2.03 22.46
N ASN A 350 -21.30 2.78 23.34
CA ASN A 350 -22.14 3.92 22.95
C ASN A 350 -21.48 5.28 23.23
N ASN A 351 -20.19 5.31 23.46
CA ASN A 351 -19.48 6.57 23.68
C ASN A 351 -19.53 7.43 22.41
N LYS A 352 -19.56 8.73 22.60
CA LYS A 352 -19.37 9.67 21.53
C LYS A 352 -17.89 9.70 21.16
N VAL A 353 -17.57 9.48 19.91
CA VAL A 353 -16.20 9.65 19.39
C VAL A 353 -15.87 11.13 19.38
N GLU A 354 -14.70 11.49 19.88
CA GLU A 354 -14.18 12.85 19.95
C GLU A 354 -12.85 12.93 19.20
N LEU A 355 -12.58 14.08 18.61
CA LEU A 355 -11.35 14.32 17.88
C LEU A 355 -10.27 14.90 18.80
N ASP A 356 -9.07 14.35 18.68
CA ASP A 356 -7.86 14.90 19.25
C ASP A 356 -6.84 15.19 18.15
N LEU A 357 -6.96 16.36 17.55
CA LEU A 357 -6.21 16.77 16.36
C LEU A 357 -4.97 17.62 16.64
N ASP A 358 -4.60 17.76 17.91
CA ASP A 358 -3.38 18.47 18.29
C ASP A 358 -2.16 17.70 17.76
N TYR A 359 -1.47 18.28 16.80
CA TYR A 359 -0.34 17.65 16.13
C TYR A 359 0.70 18.70 15.72
N SER A 360 1.97 18.38 15.94
CA SER A 360 3.12 19.20 15.52
C SER A 360 3.86 18.49 14.37
N ASP A 361 3.96 19.16 13.21
CA ASP A 361 4.78 18.70 12.09
C ASP A 361 6.29 18.93 12.31
N LYS A 362 6.66 19.50 13.48
CA LYS A 362 8.06 19.74 13.85
C LYS A 362 8.72 18.51 14.49
N VAL A 363 8.53 17.35 13.83
CA VAL A 363 9.12 16.06 14.21
C VAL A 363 9.81 15.42 13.02
N ALA A 364 10.87 14.62 13.27
CA ALA A 364 11.57 13.90 12.22
C ALA A 364 11.93 12.47 12.64
N LEU A 365 11.97 11.57 11.65
CA LEU A 365 12.50 10.21 11.77
C LEU A 365 13.91 10.18 11.19
N VAL A 366 14.89 9.73 11.98
CA VAL A 366 16.32 9.76 11.66
C VAL A 366 16.86 8.34 11.70
N LYS A 367 17.34 7.84 10.59
CA LYS A 367 18.04 6.55 10.55
C LYS A 367 19.51 6.75 10.82
N PHE A 368 20.00 6.15 11.91
CA PHE A 368 21.43 6.14 12.24
C PHE A 368 22.17 5.09 11.38
N TYR A 369 23.39 5.40 10.96
CA TYR A 369 24.30 4.47 10.26
C TYR A 369 25.76 4.68 10.73
N PRO A 370 26.62 3.66 10.63
CA PRO A 370 28.03 3.75 11.06
C PRO A 370 28.78 4.87 10.33
N GLY A 371 29.52 5.70 11.08
CA GLY A 371 30.28 6.83 10.54
C GLY A 371 29.47 8.10 10.28
N GLN A 372 28.18 8.11 10.64
CA GLN A 372 27.36 9.32 10.53
C GLN A 372 27.86 10.40 11.47
N ASP A 373 28.12 11.59 10.92
CA ASP A 373 28.59 12.74 11.70
C ASP A 373 27.53 13.23 12.67
N SER A 374 27.96 13.56 13.89
CA SER A 374 27.11 14.13 14.93
C SER A 374 26.56 15.53 14.60
N ASP A 375 27.15 16.24 13.62
CA ASP A 375 26.69 17.57 13.17
C ASP A 375 25.27 17.52 12.59
N ILE A 376 24.81 16.35 12.15
CA ILE A 376 23.43 16.16 11.71
C ILE A 376 22.41 16.52 12.81
N LEU A 377 22.76 16.34 14.09
CA LEU A 377 21.90 16.70 15.22
C LEU A 377 21.67 18.20 15.34
N ASP A 378 22.69 19.03 15.03
CA ASP A 378 22.55 20.48 15.01
C ASP A 378 21.53 20.92 13.96
N HIS A 379 21.53 20.26 12.77
CA HIS A 379 20.55 20.52 11.73
C HIS A 379 19.12 20.17 12.18
N TYR A 380 18.94 19.01 12.82
CA TYR A 380 17.63 18.62 13.33
C TYR A 380 17.13 19.54 14.44
N ALA A 381 18.00 19.88 15.40
CA ALA A 381 17.65 20.77 16.51
C ALA A 381 17.22 22.17 16.03
N LEU A 382 17.80 22.66 14.92
CA LEU A 382 17.40 23.94 14.32
C LEU A 382 15.99 23.94 13.76
N LYS A 383 15.51 22.81 13.21
CA LYS A 383 14.26 22.74 12.44
C LYS A 383 13.12 22.05 13.17
N TYR A 384 13.41 21.13 14.08
CA TYR A 384 12.45 20.26 14.72
C TYR A 384 12.40 20.45 16.23
N LYS A 385 11.27 20.12 16.82
CA LYS A 385 11.07 20.10 18.29
C LYS A 385 11.30 18.71 18.89
N GLY A 386 11.23 17.68 18.04
CA GLY A 386 11.44 16.29 18.43
C GLY A 386 11.94 15.43 17.29
N ILE A 387 12.72 14.42 17.63
CA ILE A 387 13.23 13.42 16.68
C ILE A 387 13.06 12.01 17.25
N VAL A 388 12.73 11.08 16.37
CA VAL A 388 12.82 9.65 16.62
C VAL A 388 14.04 9.14 15.86
N ILE A 389 14.99 8.55 16.57
CA ILE A 389 16.19 7.96 15.97
C ILE A 389 16.03 6.45 15.90
N GLU A 390 16.15 5.88 14.70
CA GLU A 390 16.30 4.44 14.55
C GLU A 390 17.74 4.04 14.90
N GLY A 391 17.95 3.65 16.17
CA GLY A 391 19.22 3.11 16.67
C GLY A 391 19.45 1.67 16.25
N SER A 392 20.68 1.17 16.40
CA SER A 392 20.99 -0.22 16.08
C SER A 392 20.63 -1.17 17.23
N GLY A 393 20.08 -2.36 16.91
CA GLY A 393 19.75 -3.40 17.89
C GLY A 393 18.88 -2.88 19.04
N LEU A 394 19.41 -2.88 20.25
CA LEU A 394 18.72 -2.41 21.46
C LEU A 394 18.59 -0.87 21.58
N GLY A 395 18.86 -0.12 20.53
CA GLY A 395 18.80 1.34 20.52
C GLY A 395 20.18 2.01 20.62
N HIS A 396 21.25 1.31 20.25
CA HIS A 396 22.60 1.85 20.31
C HIS A 396 22.80 3.02 19.34
N LEU A 397 23.48 4.04 19.85
CA LEU A 397 24.02 5.17 19.13
C LEU A 397 25.52 5.33 19.47
N PRO A 398 26.33 6.03 18.66
CA PRO A 398 27.76 6.20 18.91
C PRO A 398 27.99 7.12 20.11
N VAL A 399 28.54 6.57 21.19
CA VAL A 399 28.91 7.27 22.43
C VAL A 399 30.37 6.97 22.77
N SER A 400 30.90 7.73 23.71
CA SER A 400 32.20 7.60 24.36
C SER A 400 33.42 7.39 23.45
N GLU A 401 33.62 6.18 22.91
CA GLU A 401 34.82 5.79 22.14
C GLU A 401 34.67 6.02 20.63
N ALA A 402 33.49 6.47 20.14
CA ALA A 402 33.25 6.67 18.72
C ALA A 402 33.97 7.93 18.20
N ALA A 403 34.53 7.87 16.99
CA ALA A 403 35.10 9.03 16.30
C ALA A 403 34.09 10.15 16.12
N HIS A 404 32.82 9.80 15.89
CA HIS A 404 31.69 10.73 15.84
C HIS A 404 30.77 10.49 17.04
N ASN A 405 31.23 10.86 18.24
CA ASN A 405 30.46 10.72 19.47
C ASN A 405 29.26 11.66 19.48
N TRP A 406 28.05 11.10 19.54
CA TRP A 406 26.79 11.85 19.54
C TRP A 406 26.38 12.39 20.92
N LEU A 407 26.88 11.78 21.99
CA LEU A 407 26.42 12.07 23.35
C LEU A 407 26.55 13.55 23.77
N PRO A 408 27.65 14.29 23.48
CA PRO A 408 27.75 15.70 23.82
C PRO A 408 26.66 16.56 23.14
N LYS A 409 26.38 16.31 21.87
CA LYS A 409 25.35 17.06 21.14
C LYS A 409 23.94 16.67 21.55
N LEU A 410 23.68 15.40 21.82
CA LEU A 410 22.41 14.95 22.40
C LEU A 410 22.14 15.66 23.73
N LYS A 411 23.10 15.63 24.65
CA LYS A 411 23.00 16.34 25.94
C LYS A 411 22.74 17.84 25.77
N LYS A 412 23.43 18.49 24.84
CA LYS A 412 23.23 19.92 24.54
C LYS A 412 21.80 20.19 24.07
N HIS A 413 21.38 19.54 23.00
CA HIS A 413 20.09 19.84 22.35
C HIS A 413 18.88 19.41 23.19
N ILE A 414 19.00 18.32 23.98
CA ILE A 414 17.95 17.94 24.94
C ILE A 414 17.78 19.00 26.01
N ARG A 415 18.89 19.57 26.58
CA ARG A 415 18.83 20.69 27.53
C ARG A 415 18.21 21.94 26.90
N GLU A 416 18.42 22.16 25.62
CA GLU A 416 17.83 23.27 24.84
C GLU A 416 16.37 23.01 24.46
N GLY A 417 15.81 21.82 24.77
CA GLY A 417 14.39 21.49 24.64
C GLY A 417 14.03 20.58 23.48
N LEU A 418 15.01 20.01 22.75
CA LEU A 418 14.74 18.97 21.75
C LEU A 418 14.32 17.68 22.44
N VAL A 419 13.18 17.12 22.06
CA VAL A 419 12.77 15.78 22.52
C VAL A 419 13.41 14.73 21.62
N VAL A 420 14.22 13.86 22.21
CA VAL A 420 14.93 12.79 21.49
C VAL A 420 14.41 11.44 21.95
N CYS A 421 13.83 10.68 21.01
CA CYS A 421 13.38 9.32 21.22
C CYS A 421 14.24 8.34 20.42
N VAL A 422 14.37 7.11 20.91
CA VAL A 422 15.05 6.02 20.21
C VAL A 422 14.11 4.84 20.04
N SER A 423 14.01 4.35 18.80
CA SER A 423 13.45 3.05 18.40
C SER A 423 14.53 2.18 17.76
N SER A 424 14.23 0.94 17.39
CA SER A 424 15.19 0.05 16.72
C SER A 424 15.10 0.12 15.20
N GLN A 425 16.23 -0.07 14.51
CA GLN A 425 16.25 -0.40 13.08
C GLN A 425 15.81 -1.84 12.81
N CYS A 426 15.88 -2.71 13.82
CA CYS A 426 15.34 -4.05 13.75
C CYS A 426 13.81 -3.98 13.74
N ILE A 427 13.20 -4.75 12.83
CA ILE A 427 11.73 -4.76 12.70
C ILE A 427 11.10 -5.39 13.93
N PHE A 428 11.67 -6.51 14.39
CA PHE A 428 11.19 -7.23 15.56
C PHE A 428 12.09 -7.00 16.76
N GLY A 429 11.51 -7.05 17.96
CA GLY A 429 12.18 -6.86 19.23
C GLY A 429 11.87 -5.50 19.84
N ARG A 430 12.68 -5.12 20.84
CA ARG A 430 12.50 -3.87 21.59
C ARG A 430 13.83 -3.22 21.88
N VAL A 431 13.82 -1.92 22.11
CA VAL A 431 14.97 -1.20 22.67
C VAL A 431 14.99 -1.35 24.20
N ASP A 432 16.19 -1.32 24.81
CA ASP A 432 16.35 -1.51 26.24
C ASP A 432 17.57 -0.74 26.74
N GLU A 433 17.36 0.25 27.61
CA GLU A 433 18.40 1.11 28.16
C GLU A 433 19.24 0.46 29.28
N TYR A 434 18.83 -0.71 29.81
CA TYR A 434 19.46 -1.27 31.02
C TYR A 434 20.59 -2.25 30.75
N VAL A 435 20.68 -2.82 29.55
CA VAL A 435 21.58 -3.94 29.24
C VAL A 435 23.06 -3.52 29.19
N TYR A 436 23.36 -2.39 28.53
CA TYR A 436 24.74 -1.92 28.33
C TYR A 436 24.99 -0.55 28.92
N SER A 437 26.25 -0.28 29.35
CA SER A 437 26.64 1.00 29.95
C SER A 437 26.40 2.20 29.01
N ASN A 438 26.71 2.06 27.74
CA ASN A 438 26.47 3.11 26.74
C ASN A 438 24.99 3.45 26.52
N LEU A 439 24.09 2.45 26.67
CA LEU A 439 22.63 2.69 26.60
C LEU A 439 22.17 3.47 27.85
N ARG A 440 22.72 3.15 29.03
CA ARG A 440 22.45 3.91 30.28
C ARG A 440 22.90 5.35 30.15
N GLU A 441 24.10 5.60 29.58
CA GLU A 441 24.61 6.97 29.34
C GLU A 441 23.67 7.76 28.42
N LEU A 442 23.07 7.11 27.39
CA LEU A 442 22.07 7.72 26.52
C LEU A 442 20.80 8.05 27.30
N ALA A 443 20.27 7.10 28.08
CA ALA A 443 19.09 7.34 28.92
C ALA A 443 19.29 8.44 29.95
N GLU A 444 20.45 8.48 30.64
CA GLU A 444 20.83 9.53 31.57
C GLU A 444 20.98 10.90 30.89
N SER A 445 21.28 10.93 29.59
CA SER A 445 21.33 12.18 28.83
C SER A 445 19.93 12.75 28.51
N GLY A 446 18.87 12.00 28.78
CA GLY A 446 17.47 12.38 28.53
C GLY A 446 16.87 11.79 27.24
N VAL A 447 17.57 10.86 26.56
CA VAL A 447 17.01 10.11 25.43
C VAL A 447 15.92 9.17 25.95
N ILE A 448 14.78 9.14 25.26
CA ILE A 448 13.61 8.32 25.59
C ILE A 448 13.65 7.04 24.77
N PHE A 449 13.78 5.88 25.43
CA PHE A 449 13.74 4.57 24.80
C PHE A 449 12.28 4.14 24.66
N LEU A 450 11.85 3.79 23.42
CA LEU A 450 10.44 3.60 23.06
C LEU A 450 10.01 2.13 23.09
N GLU A 451 10.68 1.28 23.86
CA GLU A 451 10.30 -0.11 24.03
C GLU A 451 10.23 -0.87 22.68
N ASP A 452 9.07 -1.43 22.36
CA ASP A 452 8.81 -2.15 21.12
C ASP A 452 7.94 -1.34 20.11
N MET A 453 7.85 -0.02 20.30
CA MET A 453 7.09 0.86 19.42
C MET A 453 7.76 0.93 18.05
N LEU A 454 6.97 0.75 16.97
CA LEU A 454 7.44 0.93 15.60
C LEU A 454 7.90 2.38 15.37
N SER A 455 8.96 2.57 14.60
CA SER A 455 9.52 3.90 14.30
C SER A 455 8.51 4.86 13.69
N GLU A 456 7.67 4.34 12.80
CA GLU A 456 6.63 5.11 12.12
C GLU A 456 5.52 5.53 13.10
N THR A 457 5.09 4.61 13.96
CA THR A 457 4.13 4.90 15.04
C THR A 457 4.72 5.89 16.04
N ALA A 458 5.99 5.74 16.36
CA ALA A 458 6.72 6.64 17.26
C ALA A 458 6.78 8.07 16.70
N LEU A 459 7.06 8.22 15.40
CA LEU A 459 7.04 9.54 14.74
C LEU A 459 5.68 10.20 14.84
N VAL A 460 4.62 9.46 14.52
CA VAL A 460 3.23 9.95 14.59
C VAL A 460 2.86 10.31 16.03
N LYS A 461 3.18 9.44 17.00
CA LYS A 461 2.91 9.70 18.42
C LYS A 461 3.68 10.91 18.93
N LEU A 462 4.97 11.07 18.54
CA LEU A 462 5.77 12.23 18.94
C LEU A 462 5.16 13.54 18.39
N GLY A 463 4.69 13.54 17.15
CA GLY A 463 3.98 14.68 16.58
C GLY A 463 2.72 15.03 17.36
N TRP A 464 1.94 14.02 17.73
CA TRP A 464 0.73 14.17 18.54
C TRP A 464 1.06 14.68 19.97
N VAL A 465 2.05 14.09 20.64
CA VAL A 465 2.49 14.52 21.97
C VAL A 465 2.97 15.99 21.97
N LEU A 466 3.77 16.37 20.97
CA LEU A 466 4.32 17.73 20.87
C LEU A 466 3.33 18.76 20.34
N GLY A 467 2.19 18.31 19.80
CA GLY A 467 1.05 19.15 19.46
C GLY A 467 0.33 19.69 20.69
N HIS A 468 0.32 18.93 21.78
CA HIS A 468 -0.38 19.29 23.01
C HIS A 468 0.41 20.26 23.87
N HIS A 469 0.07 21.54 23.84
CA HIS A 469 0.74 22.56 24.66
C HIS A 469 0.70 22.27 26.17
N GLY A 470 -0.38 21.63 26.64
CA GLY A 470 -0.56 21.25 28.05
C GLY A 470 0.38 20.12 28.52
N TRP A 471 1.07 19.44 27.61
CA TRP A 471 2.00 18.35 27.91
C TRP A 471 3.47 18.78 27.84
N LYS A 472 3.74 20.08 27.80
CA LYS A 472 5.11 20.60 27.84
C LYS A 472 5.85 20.08 29.07
N GLY A 473 7.03 19.50 28.87
CA GLY A 473 7.83 18.85 29.92
C GLY A 473 7.40 17.43 30.29
N LYS A 474 6.32 16.90 29.73
CA LYS A 474 5.82 15.52 29.99
C LYS A 474 6.02 14.57 28.80
N ALA A 475 6.90 14.91 27.87
CA ALA A 475 7.08 14.13 26.65
C ALA A 475 7.45 12.66 26.95
N LYS A 476 8.37 12.40 27.90
CA LYS A 476 8.73 11.03 28.29
C LYS A 476 7.52 10.24 28.80
N GLU A 477 6.76 10.82 29.73
CA GLU A 477 5.56 10.20 30.29
C GLU A 477 4.56 9.85 29.17
N LYS A 478 4.25 10.82 28.29
CA LYS A 478 3.27 10.68 27.24
C LYS A 478 3.71 9.76 26.09
N MET A 479 4.99 9.72 25.78
CA MET A 479 5.53 8.78 24.79
C MET A 479 5.48 7.33 25.28
N LEU A 480 5.63 7.07 26.58
CA LEU A 480 5.61 5.73 27.19
C LEU A 480 4.24 5.33 27.75
N GLU A 481 3.23 6.20 27.70
CA GLU A 481 1.84 5.86 27.99
C GLU A 481 1.28 5.01 26.83
N ASN A 482 0.75 3.81 27.13
CA ASN A 482 0.12 2.96 26.10
C ASN A 482 -1.32 3.42 25.84
N VAL A 483 -1.55 4.16 24.76
CA VAL A 483 -2.83 4.81 24.43
C VAL A 483 -3.67 3.95 23.49
N ALA A 484 -3.03 3.35 22.50
CA ALA A 484 -3.69 2.68 21.38
C ALA A 484 -3.07 1.30 21.06
N GLY A 485 -2.48 0.65 22.03
CA GLY A 485 -1.84 -0.67 21.87
C GLY A 485 -0.48 -0.60 21.16
N GLU A 486 0.16 0.56 21.15
CA GLU A 486 1.47 0.77 20.52
C GLU A 486 2.65 0.18 21.31
N LEU A 487 2.43 -0.17 22.58
CA LEU A 487 3.43 -0.75 23.48
C LEU A 487 2.95 -2.09 24.01
N ASN A 488 3.81 -3.10 24.03
CA ASN A 488 3.58 -4.37 24.72
C ASN A 488 4.37 -4.40 26.04
N GLU A 489 3.78 -4.87 27.11
CA GLU A 489 4.49 -5.11 28.38
C GLU A 489 5.59 -6.16 28.21
N ARG A 490 5.30 -7.22 27.43
CA ARG A 490 6.19 -8.33 27.10
C ARG A 490 6.02 -8.74 25.65
N LEU A 491 7.10 -9.23 25.03
CA LEU A 491 7.05 -9.92 23.75
C LEU A 491 6.98 -11.42 24.01
N GLY A 492 5.93 -12.07 23.54
CA GLY A 492 5.78 -13.53 23.55
C GLY A 492 6.53 -14.16 22.38
N VAL A 493 6.85 -15.46 22.46
CA VAL A 493 7.47 -16.21 21.36
C VAL A 493 6.58 -16.23 20.11
N SER A 494 5.27 -16.13 20.28
CA SER A 494 4.28 -16.07 19.20
C SER A 494 4.13 -14.69 18.56
N ASP A 495 4.78 -13.67 19.09
CA ASP A 495 4.65 -12.27 18.65
C ASP A 495 5.80 -11.83 17.71
N ILE A 496 6.72 -12.75 17.42
CA ILE A 496 7.93 -12.50 16.59
C ILE A 496 7.82 -13.21 15.25
#